data_6895926d0e5e58e2aeca486cceb2bd78
#
_entry.id   6895926d0e5e58e2aeca486cceb2bd78
#
_cell.length_a   1.000
_cell.length_b   1.000
_cell.length_c   1.000
_cell.angle_alpha   90.00
_cell.angle_beta   90.00
_cell.angle_gamma   90.00
#
_symmetry.space_group_name_H-M   'P 1'
#
loop_
_entity.id
_entity.type
_entity.pdbx_description
1 polymer ?
#
loop_
_entity_poly.entity_id
_entity_poly.type
_entity_poly.pdbx_seq_one_letter_code
_entity_poly.pdbx_strand_id
1 'polypeptide(L)'
;MNRHIRRRRSMRRERLFLALQMTPIMVVLFLLFGGALVLAIVQSLGYAPWFGVNTFPDLSYFRALWSSPSFWQSLGLTMYYATVSTFLALVGGILLALALIKTFPGKTLYKYLYKLPLMIPYTVGIALAVLMLGNGGVLSRFAALFGLIDDPGQFPQILKTHYGWGIIAVYVWKQLPFITLAIYAVLLGIGRETEEAAAILGAKRRTIFFRVTLPQILPGIVSSTLICFAFNVGAFEAPFILGGGFPDTLPVVAWRYFNDADYTLQLQGMATVVSIGLIAGVILFGYLAAYRRFE
;
A
#
# COMPACT_ATOMS: atom_id res chain seq x y z
N MET A 1 30.66 39.70 -21.78
CA MET A 1 30.18 39.80 -20.39
C MET A 1 28.64 39.87 -20.26
N ASN A 2 27.90 40.51 -21.16
CA ASN A 2 26.44 40.71 -21.04
C ASN A 2 25.54 39.49 -21.26
N ARG A 3 25.97 38.45 -21.98
CA ARG A 3 25.13 37.24 -22.26
C ARG A 3 24.95 36.35 -21.01
N HIS A 4 25.97 36.23 -20.14
CA HIS A 4 25.89 35.44 -18.92
C HIS A 4 24.98 36.05 -17.84
N ILE A 5 24.93 37.38 -17.76
CA ILE A 5 24.07 38.10 -16.80
C ILE A 5 22.60 38.00 -17.22
N ARG A 6 22.27 38.09 -18.50
CA ARG A 6 20.92 37.93 -19.04
C ARG A 6 20.40 36.49 -18.82
N ARG A 7 21.24 35.47 -19.02
CA ARG A 7 20.88 34.06 -18.81
C ARG A 7 20.60 33.73 -17.32
N ARG A 8 21.37 34.31 -16.40
CA ARG A 8 21.12 34.16 -14.94
C ARG A 8 19.84 34.88 -14.49
N ARG A 9 19.49 36.03 -15.07
CA ARG A 9 18.23 36.75 -14.77
C ARG A 9 17.01 35.99 -15.36
N SER A 10 17.10 35.42 -16.53
CA SER A 10 16.07 34.56 -17.13
C SER A 10 15.82 33.32 -16.26
N MET A 11 16.85 32.59 -15.86
CA MET A 11 16.71 31.42 -15.01
C MET A 11 16.16 31.73 -13.61
N ARG A 12 16.46 32.92 -13.06
CA ARG A 12 15.85 33.36 -11.79
C ARG A 12 14.36 33.66 -11.94
N ARG A 13 13.95 34.29 -13.01
CA ARG A 13 12.54 34.58 -13.34
C ARG A 13 11.75 33.29 -13.56
N GLU A 14 12.30 32.37 -14.31
CA GLU A 14 11.68 31.05 -14.55
C GLU A 14 11.53 30.24 -13.24
N ARG A 15 12.56 30.23 -12.38
CA ARG A 15 12.49 29.59 -11.06
C ARG A 15 11.46 30.26 -10.14
N LEU A 16 11.38 31.58 -10.15
CA LEU A 16 10.40 32.33 -9.38
C LEU A 16 8.97 32.06 -9.86
N PHE A 17 8.77 32.01 -11.17
CA PHE A 17 7.48 31.69 -11.79
C PHE A 17 7.04 30.25 -11.47
N LEU A 18 7.95 29.29 -11.59
CA LEU A 18 7.70 27.88 -11.20
C LEU A 18 7.40 27.78 -9.70
N ALA A 19 8.18 28.46 -8.84
CA ALA A 19 7.92 28.48 -7.41
C ALA A 19 6.53 29.06 -7.11
N LEU A 20 6.14 30.16 -7.76
CA LEU A 20 4.83 30.78 -7.55
C LEU A 20 3.68 29.88 -8.00
N GLN A 21 3.85 29.14 -9.11
CA GLN A 21 2.87 28.17 -9.58
C GLN A 21 2.75 26.93 -8.66
N MET A 22 3.86 26.54 -8.02
CA MET A 22 3.86 25.41 -7.07
C MET A 22 3.40 25.82 -5.66
N THR A 23 3.42 27.12 -5.33
CA THR A 23 3.08 27.62 -3.99
C THR A 23 1.71 27.15 -3.50
N PRO A 24 0.60 27.21 -4.27
CA PRO A 24 -0.70 26.78 -3.76
C PRO A 24 -0.71 25.31 -3.34
N ILE A 25 -0.12 24.44 -4.15
CA ILE A 25 -0.01 23.01 -3.84
C ILE A 25 0.87 22.78 -2.62
N MET A 26 2.02 23.46 -2.54
CA MET A 26 2.94 23.36 -1.41
C MET A 26 2.31 23.86 -0.11
N VAL A 27 1.57 24.97 -0.15
CA VAL A 27 0.85 25.50 1.01
C VAL A 27 -0.15 24.47 1.53
N VAL A 28 -1.00 23.91 0.66
CA VAL A 28 -1.98 22.88 1.03
C VAL A 28 -1.26 21.66 1.63
N LEU A 29 -0.20 21.19 0.99
CA LEU A 29 0.54 20.01 1.41
C LEU A 29 1.20 20.21 2.78
N PHE A 30 1.93 21.31 2.98
CA PHE A 30 2.62 21.58 4.25
C PHE A 30 1.67 21.99 5.36
N LEU A 31 0.59 22.73 5.08
CA LEU A 31 -0.32 23.24 6.08
C LEU A 31 -1.32 22.15 6.53
N LEU A 32 -1.91 21.41 5.60
CA LEU A 32 -2.87 20.35 5.94
C LEU A 32 -2.16 19.07 6.39
N PHE A 33 -1.27 18.51 5.59
CA PHE A 33 -0.62 17.25 5.95
C PHE A 33 0.46 17.45 7.02
N GLY A 34 1.33 18.44 6.86
CA GLY A 34 2.35 18.77 7.85
C GLY A 34 1.73 19.21 9.17
N GLY A 35 0.71 20.06 9.12
CA GLY A 35 -0.04 20.48 10.30
C GLY A 35 -0.74 19.32 11.01
N ALA A 36 -1.39 18.40 10.27
CA ALA A 36 -2.00 17.22 10.84
C ALA A 36 -0.96 16.29 11.51
N LEU A 37 0.20 16.08 10.89
CA LEU A 37 1.29 15.31 11.50
C LEU A 37 1.83 15.96 12.77
N VAL A 38 2.07 17.28 12.76
CA VAL A 38 2.52 18.03 13.94
C VAL A 38 1.48 17.92 15.05
N LEU A 39 0.20 18.11 14.74
CA LEU A 39 -0.88 17.95 15.72
C LEU A 39 -0.93 16.54 16.29
N ALA A 40 -0.81 15.50 15.45
CA ALA A 40 -0.78 14.12 15.91
C ALA A 40 0.39 13.87 16.87
N ILE A 41 1.60 14.37 16.55
CA ILE A 41 2.78 14.25 17.40
C ILE A 41 2.57 15.01 18.73
N VAL A 42 2.11 16.26 18.66
CA VAL A 42 1.94 17.09 19.85
C VAL A 42 0.86 16.52 20.78
N GLN A 43 -0.26 16.03 20.21
CA GLN A 43 -1.31 15.36 20.98
C GLN A 43 -0.85 14.03 21.57
N SER A 44 -0.10 13.23 20.83
CA SER A 44 0.46 11.98 21.35
C SER A 44 1.42 12.16 22.51
N LEU A 45 1.95 13.39 22.67
CA LEU A 45 2.79 13.81 23.79
C LEU A 45 2.00 14.54 24.91
N GLY A 46 0.68 14.42 24.95
CA GLY A 46 -0.14 14.93 26.05
C GLY A 46 -0.56 16.39 25.94
N TYR A 47 -0.57 16.99 24.74
CA TYR A 47 -1.06 18.35 24.53
C TYR A 47 -2.41 18.35 23.81
N ALA A 48 -3.49 18.43 24.59
CA ALA A 48 -4.86 18.55 24.09
C ALA A 48 -5.70 19.48 25.00
N PRO A 49 -5.41 20.79 25.00
CA PRO A 49 -6.05 21.74 25.93
C PRO A 49 -7.57 21.81 25.79
N TRP A 50 -8.12 21.51 24.60
CA TRP A 50 -9.58 21.43 24.38
C TRP A 50 -10.25 20.24 25.09
N PHE A 51 -9.47 19.24 25.52
CA PHE A 51 -9.92 18.14 26.38
C PHE A 51 -9.48 18.30 27.83
N GLY A 52 -8.91 19.44 28.19
CA GLY A 52 -8.40 19.70 29.55
C GLY A 52 -7.08 19.00 29.85
N VAL A 53 -6.42 18.39 28.86
CA VAL A 53 -5.13 17.71 29.03
C VAL A 53 -4.00 18.60 28.57
N ASN A 54 -3.07 18.90 29.48
CA ASN A 54 -1.89 19.72 29.21
C ASN A 54 -0.67 19.20 30.00
N THR A 55 -0.29 17.95 29.71
CA THR A 55 0.84 17.25 30.37
C THR A 55 2.11 17.25 29.52
N PHE A 56 2.14 18.01 28.45
CA PHE A 56 3.25 18.06 27.49
C PHE A 56 4.59 18.46 28.15
N PRO A 57 5.71 17.75 27.83
CA PRO A 57 5.82 16.52 27.06
C PRO A 57 5.63 15.26 27.90
N ASP A 58 4.69 14.41 27.57
CA ASP A 58 4.39 13.17 28.27
C ASP A 58 4.48 11.95 27.34
N LEU A 59 5.34 10.99 27.68
CA LEU A 59 5.52 9.73 26.95
C LEU A 59 4.71 8.57 27.55
N SER A 60 3.87 8.83 28.54
CA SER A 60 3.06 7.79 29.22
C SER A 60 2.16 7.04 28.24
N TYR A 61 1.57 7.75 27.25
CA TYR A 61 0.72 7.17 26.21
C TYR A 61 1.46 6.15 25.33
N PHE A 62 2.70 6.47 24.94
CA PHE A 62 3.55 5.52 24.21
C PHE A 62 3.98 4.34 25.07
N ARG A 63 4.33 4.60 26.35
CA ARG A 63 4.71 3.55 27.27
C ARG A 63 3.55 2.59 27.52
N ALA A 64 2.35 3.11 27.77
CA ALA A 64 1.15 2.30 27.96
C ALA A 64 0.84 1.45 26.71
N LEU A 65 0.94 2.07 25.52
CA LEU A 65 0.68 1.39 24.24
C LEU A 65 1.69 0.26 24.00
N TRP A 66 3.00 0.56 24.09
CA TRP A 66 4.05 -0.42 23.76
C TRP A 66 4.26 -1.48 24.83
N SER A 67 3.79 -1.25 26.05
CA SER A 67 3.77 -2.27 27.12
C SER A 67 2.60 -3.25 26.95
N SER A 68 1.61 -2.91 26.11
CA SER A 68 0.42 -3.73 25.91
C SER A 68 0.69 -4.88 24.95
N PRO A 69 0.44 -6.15 25.32
CA PRO A 69 0.53 -7.28 24.40
C PRO A 69 -0.39 -7.13 23.18
N SER A 70 -1.54 -6.49 23.35
CA SER A 70 -2.51 -6.26 22.25
C SER A 70 -1.96 -5.38 21.14
N PHE A 71 -1.10 -4.41 21.48
CA PHE A 71 -0.42 -3.58 20.47
C PHE A 71 0.46 -4.44 19.56
N TRP A 72 1.26 -5.33 20.12
CA TRP A 72 2.16 -6.18 19.34
C TRP A 72 1.42 -7.22 18.50
N GLN A 73 0.30 -7.73 19.00
CA GLN A 73 -0.58 -8.60 18.22
C GLN A 73 -1.19 -7.85 17.03
N SER A 74 -1.67 -6.64 17.26
CA SER A 74 -2.23 -5.77 16.21
C SER A 74 -1.17 -5.34 15.19
N LEU A 75 0.06 -5.06 15.65
CA LEU A 75 1.20 -4.78 14.78
C LEU A 75 1.54 -6.01 13.93
N GLY A 76 1.65 -7.19 14.56
CA GLY A 76 1.90 -8.45 13.85
C GLY A 76 0.87 -8.72 12.75
N LEU A 77 -0.41 -8.54 13.07
CA LEU A 77 -1.51 -8.69 12.12
C LEU A 77 -1.43 -7.68 10.97
N THR A 78 -1.14 -6.41 11.28
CA THR A 78 -0.96 -5.34 10.29
C THR A 78 0.18 -5.68 9.32
N MET A 79 1.34 -6.11 9.87
CA MET A 79 2.50 -6.51 9.08
C MET A 79 2.23 -7.76 8.24
N TYR A 80 1.50 -8.72 8.80
CA TYR A 80 1.09 -9.93 8.08
C TYR A 80 0.25 -9.59 6.85
N TYR A 81 -0.82 -8.81 7.00
CA TYR A 81 -1.65 -8.42 5.87
C TYR A 81 -0.87 -7.59 4.84
N ALA A 82 -0.07 -6.63 5.29
CA ALA A 82 0.74 -5.80 4.41
C ALA A 82 1.75 -6.62 3.60
N THR A 83 2.49 -7.50 4.26
CA THR A 83 3.54 -8.31 3.62
C THR A 83 2.98 -9.34 2.68
N VAL A 84 2.00 -10.14 3.14
CA VAL A 84 1.43 -11.23 2.33
C VAL A 84 0.73 -10.68 1.09
N SER A 85 -0.08 -9.63 1.26
CA SER A 85 -0.79 -9.02 0.12
C SER A 85 0.17 -8.42 -0.90
N THR A 86 1.17 -7.66 -0.44
CA THR A 86 2.17 -7.05 -1.32
C THR A 86 2.99 -8.11 -2.06
N PHE A 87 3.39 -9.19 -1.36
CA PHE A 87 4.13 -10.30 -1.97
C PHE A 87 3.31 -11.02 -3.03
N LEU A 88 2.06 -11.37 -2.75
CA LEU A 88 1.18 -12.03 -3.72
C LEU A 88 0.89 -11.12 -4.92
N ALA A 89 0.64 -9.84 -4.68
CA ALA A 89 0.44 -8.87 -5.74
C ALA A 89 1.70 -8.66 -6.59
N LEU A 90 2.89 -8.71 -5.98
CA LEU A 90 4.17 -8.65 -6.69
C LEU A 90 4.37 -9.85 -7.60
N VAL A 91 4.20 -11.07 -7.08
CA VAL A 91 4.35 -12.29 -7.88
C VAL A 91 3.37 -12.28 -9.05
N GLY A 92 2.09 -12.01 -8.80
CA GLY A 92 1.08 -11.89 -9.83
C GLY A 92 1.37 -10.76 -10.83
N GLY A 93 1.84 -9.61 -10.34
CA GLY A 93 2.20 -8.45 -11.15
C GLY A 93 3.37 -8.71 -12.09
N ILE A 94 4.43 -9.38 -11.62
CA ILE A 94 5.55 -9.81 -12.47
C ILE A 94 5.07 -10.77 -13.56
N LEU A 95 4.32 -11.81 -13.17
CA LEU A 95 3.82 -12.81 -14.13
C LEU A 95 2.94 -12.16 -15.20
N LEU A 96 2.06 -11.25 -14.80
CA LEU A 96 1.17 -10.56 -15.73
C LEU A 96 1.94 -9.57 -16.62
N ALA A 97 2.92 -8.83 -16.10
CA ALA A 97 3.77 -7.95 -16.88
C ALA A 97 4.55 -8.70 -17.96
N LEU A 98 5.16 -9.85 -17.59
CA LEU A 98 5.86 -10.74 -18.53
C LEU A 98 4.93 -11.36 -19.57
N ALA A 99 3.68 -11.65 -19.22
CA ALA A 99 2.68 -12.11 -20.16
C ALA A 99 2.30 -11.00 -21.16
N LEU A 100 2.14 -9.76 -20.67
CA LEU A 100 1.74 -8.61 -21.49
C LEU A 100 2.82 -8.15 -22.46
N ILE A 101 4.12 -8.46 -22.23
CA ILE A 101 5.18 -8.12 -23.18
C ILE A 101 5.08 -8.97 -24.45
N LYS A 102 4.53 -10.19 -24.35
CA LYS A 102 4.35 -11.10 -25.48
C LYS A 102 3.19 -10.64 -26.36
N THR A 103 3.24 -11.02 -27.64
CA THR A 103 2.12 -10.86 -28.58
C THR A 103 1.24 -12.10 -28.51
N PHE A 104 -0.06 -11.93 -28.27
CA PHE A 104 -1.07 -12.99 -28.28
C PHE A 104 -2.44 -12.45 -28.72
N PRO A 105 -3.33 -13.27 -29.26
CA PRO A 105 -4.66 -12.84 -29.66
C PRO A 105 -5.44 -12.32 -28.44
N GLY A 106 -6.16 -11.20 -28.58
CA GLY A 106 -6.91 -10.60 -27.48
C GLY A 106 -6.09 -9.71 -26.53
N LYS A 107 -4.77 -9.54 -26.74
CA LYS A 107 -3.90 -8.69 -25.89
C LYS A 107 -4.49 -7.31 -25.61
N THR A 108 -5.13 -6.69 -26.59
CA THR A 108 -5.74 -5.37 -26.42
C THR A 108 -6.85 -5.40 -25.37
N LEU A 109 -7.72 -6.40 -25.39
CA LEU A 109 -8.78 -6.60 -24.40
C LEU A 109 -8.18 -6.82 -22.99
N TYR A 110 -7.17 -7.69 -22.88
CA TYR A 110 -6.47 -7.92 -21.62
C TYR A 110 -5.84 -6.65 -21.04
N LYS A 111 -5.27 -5.78 -21.89
CA LYS A 111 -4.71 -4.48 -21.48
C LYS A 111 -5.74 -3.53 -20.85
N TYR A 112 -7.01 -3.68 -21.15
CA TYR A 112 -8.08 -2.92 -20.53
C TYR A 112 -8.61 -3.63 -19.28
N LEU A 113 -8.88 -4.93 -19.38
CA LEU A 113 -9.48 -5.71 -18.30
C LEU A 113 -8.65 -5.70 -17.01
N TYR A 114 -7.33 -5.93 -17.08
CA TYR A 114 -6.53 -5.96 -15.86
C TYR A 114 -6.42 -4.61 -15.14
N LYS A 115 -6.76 -3.49 -15.82
CA LYS A 115 -6.76 -2.15 -15.22
C LYS A 115 -8.08 -1.81 -14.51
N LEU A 116 -9.15 -2.57 -14.72
CA LEU A 116 -10.45 -2.30 -14.12
C LEU A 116 -10.39 -2.12 -12.60
N PRO A 117 -9.63 -2.92 -11.84
CA PRO A 117 -9.55 -2.73 -10.40
C PRO A 117 -9.02 -1.36 -9.97
N LEU A 118 -8.19 -0.70 -10.81
CA LEU A 118 -7.66 0.64 -10.50
C LEU A 118 -8.74 1.72 -10.58
N MET A 119 -9.73 1.53 -11.46
CA MET A 119 -10.81 2.50 -11.67
C MET A 119 -11.90 2.41 -10.59
N ILE A 120 -12.01 1.28 -9.91
CA ILE A 120 -13.04 1.04 -8.90
C ILE A 120 -12.58 1.65 -7.57
N PRO A 121 -13.38 2.50 -6.88
CA PRO A 121 -13.06 2.97 -5.53
C PRO A 121 -12.83 1.81 -4.55
N TYR A 122 -11.99 2.02 -3.52
CA TYR A 122 -11.63 0.96 -2.58
C TYR A 122 -12.86 0.42 -1.83
N THR A 123 -13.70 1.30 -1.33
CA THR A 123 -14.98 0.96 -0.65
C THR A 123 -15.90 0.11 -1.51
N VAL A 124 -16.01 0.43 -2.81
CA VAL A 124 -16.79 -0.38 -3.76
C VAL A 124 -16.14 -1.76 -3.96
N GLY A 125 -14.81 -1.83 -4.03
CA GLY A 125 -14.08 -3.09 -4.11
C GLY A 125 -14.31 -3.99 -2.89
N ILE A 126 -14.36 -3.40 -1.69
CA ILE A 126 -14.69 -4.10 -0.45
C ILE A 126 -16.13 -4.62 -0.48
N ALA A 127 -17.09 -3.78 -0.90
CA ALA A 127 -18.48 -4.19 -1.05
C ALA A 127 -18.64 -5.34 -2.07
N LEU A 128 -17.95 -5.28 -3.20
CA LEU A 128 -17.90 -6.38 -4.16
C LEU A 128 -17.32 -7.66 -3.54
N ALA A 129 -16.28 -7.55 -2.72
CA ALA A 129 -15.73 -8.72 -2.02
C ALA A 129 -16.76 -9.34 -1.06
N VAL A 130 -17.53 -8.53 -0.33
CA VAL A 130 -18.62 -9.03 0.52
C VAL A 130 -19.69 -9.73 -0.29
N LEU A 131 -20.11 -9.14 -1.40
CA LEU A 131 -21.12 -9.72 -2.29
C LEU A 131 -20.65 -11.02 -2.99
N MET A 132 -19.35 -11.10 -3.32
CA MET A 132 -18.81 -12.27 -4.01
C MET A 132 -18.42 -13.39 -3.06
N LEU A 133 -17.71 -13.08 -1.97
CA LEU A 133 -17.04 -14.04 -1.10
C LEU A 133 -17.81 -14.37 0.18
N GLY A 134 -18.92 -13.68 0.47
CA GLY A 134 -19.77 -13.97 1.63
C GLY A 134 -20.45 -15.35 1.52
N ASN A 135 -20.85 -15.92 2.67
CA ASN A 135 -21.51 -17.23 2.73
C ASN A 135 -22.85 -17.29 1.99
N GLY A 136 -23.53 -16.19 1.77
CA GLY A 136 -24.69 -16.07 0.89
C GLY A 136 -24.40 -15.31 -0.40
N GLY A 137 -23.12 -15.14 -0.74
CA GLY A 137 -22.66 -14.36 -1.87
C GLY A 137 -22.82 -15.08 -3.22
N VAL A 138 -22.34 -14.43 -4.27
CA VAL A 138 -22.47 -14.94 -5.65
C VAL A 138 -21.71 -16.25 -5.80
N LEU A 139 -20.47 -16.35 -5.29
CA LEU A 139 -19.67 -17.57 -5.43
C LEU A 139 -20.26 -18.76 -4.67
N SER A 140 -20.83 -18.56 -3.48
CA SER A 140 -21.48 -19.62 -2.72
C SER A 140 -22.74 -20.14 -3.45
N ARG A 141 -23.52 -19.25 -4.07
CA ARG A 141 -24.69 -19.64 -4.88
C ARG A 141 -24.31 -20.41 -6.13
N PHE A 142 -23.25 -20.01 -6.80
CA PHE A 142 -22.71 -20.79 -7.93
C PHE A 142 -22.21 -22.17 -7.50
N ALA A 143 -21.49 -22.25 -6.35
CA ALA A 143 -21.04 -23.54 -5.83
C ALA A 143 -22.21 -24.48 -5.52
N ALA A 144 -23.30 -23.95 -4.94
CA ALA A 144 -24.53 -24.74 -4.73
C ALA A 144 -25.20 -25.12 -6.06
N LEU A 145 -25.27 -24.21 -7.03
CA LEU A 145 -25.88 -24.48 -8.34
C LEU A 145 -25.13 -25.61 -9.10
N PHE A 146 -23.80 -25.67 -8.96
CA PHE A 146 -22.99 -26.73 -9.56
C PHE A 146 -22.90 -28.01 -8.70
N GLY A 147 -23.65 -28.10 -7.59
CA GLY A 147 -23.66 -29.27 -6.71
C GLY A 147 -22.34 -29.49 -5.95
N LEU A 148 -21.51 -28.45 -5.79
CA LEU A 148 -20.28 -28.51 -5.01
C LEU A 148 -20.54 -28.41 -3.50
N ILE A 149 -21.66 -27.81 -3.11
CA ILE A 149 -22.19 -27.69 -1.75
C ILE A 149 -23.72 -27.83 -1.81
N ASP A 150 -24.32 -28.36 -0.76
CA ASP A 150 -25.78 -28.55 -0.71
C ASP A 150 -26.53 -27.27 -0.39
N ASP A 151 -25.89 -26.37 0.41
CA ASP A 151 -26.45 -25.10 0.83
C ASP A 151 -25.39 -24.00 0.77
N PRO A 152 -25.73 -22.76 0.35
CA PRO A 152 -24.80 -21.64 0.34
C PRO A 152 -24.12 -21.35 1.68
N GLY A 153 -24.74 -21.72 2.81
CA GLY A 153 -24.19 -21.57 4.16
C GLY A 153 -22.99 -22.49 4.43
N GLN A 154 -22.82 -23.58 3.67
CA GLN A 154 -21.67 -24.49 3.74
C GLN A 154 -20.43 -23.93 3.03
N PHE A 155 -20.55 -22.77 2.36
CA PHE A 155 -19.42 -22.15 1.68
C PHE A 155 -18.32 -21.79 2.69
N PRO A 156 -17.04 -22.06 2.38
CA PRO A 156 -15.94 -21.75 3.28
C PRO A 156 -15.96 -20.29 3.71
N GLN A 157 -15.79 -20.05 5.00
CA GLN A 157 -15.74 -18.70 5.53
C GLN A 157 -14.43 -18.00 5.09
N ILE A 158 -14.51 -17.10 4.12
CA ILE A 158 -13.39 -16.33 3.58
C ILE A 158 -13.30 -14.97 4.25
N LEU A 159 -14.47 -14.37 4.55
CA LEU A 159 -14.58 -13.06 5.20
C LEU A 159 -14.62 -13.22 6.71
N LYS A 160 -14.20 -12.18 7.42
CA LYS A 160 -14.19 -12.15 8.90
C LYS A 160 -13.45 -13.32 9.54
N THR A 161 -12.38 -13.78 8.89
CA THR A 161 -11.52 -14.84 9.41
C THR A 161 -10.29 -14.25 10.11
N HIS A 162 -9.72 -15.03 11.04
CA HIS A 162 -8.47 -14.65 11.71
C HIS A 162 -7.30 -14.46 10.70
N TYR A 163 -7.28 -15.24 9.64
CA TYR A 163 -6.26 -15.13 8.59
C TYR A 163 -6.49 -13.98 7.59
N GLY A 164 -7.66 -13.33 7.60
CA GLY A 164 -7.97 -12.18 6.77
C GLY A 164 -7.92 -12.43 5.26
N TRP A 165 -8.28 -13.61 4.79
CA TRP A 165 -8.24 -13.96 3.37
C TRP A 165 -9.02 -12.98 2.49
N GLY A 166 -10.15 -12.45 2.98
CA GLY A 166 -10.94 -11.45 2.28
C GLY A 166 -10.17 -10.13 2.13
N ILE A 167 -9.42 -9.71 3.17
CA ILE A 167 -8.60 -8.49 3.16
C ILE A 167 -7.46 -8.68 2.15
N ILE A 168 -6.74 -9.81 2.25
CA ILE A 168 -5.63 -10.15 1.34
C ILE A 168 -6.13 -10.19 -0.11
N ALA A 169 -7.28 -10.81 -0.37
CA ALA A 169 -7.85 -10.90 -1.72
C ALA A 169 -8.15 -9.51 -2.31
N VAL A 170 -8.76 -8.60 -1.53
CA VAL A 170 -9.04 -7.22 -1.97
C VAL A 170 -7.75 -6.47 -2.25
N TYR A 171 -6.76 -6.56 -1.36
CA TYR A 171 -5.48 -5.88 -1.55
C TYR A 171 -4.75 -6.40 -2.79
N VAL A 172 -4.65 -7.71 -2.96
CA VAL A 172 -4.02 -8.33 -4.14
C VAL A 172 -4.74 -7.89 -5.41
N TRP A 173 -6.06 -8.00 -5.44
CA TRP A 173 -6.87 -7.61 -6.60
C TRP A 173 -6.68 -6.15 -7.00
N LYS A 174 -6.58 -5.24 -6.03
CA LYS A 174 -6.38 -3.80 -6.26
C LYS A 174 -4.95 -3.46 -6.66
N GLN A 175 -3.96 -4.12 -6.08
CA GLN A 175 -2.55 -3.76 -6.23
C GLN A 175 -1.85 -4.46 -7.40
N LEU A 176 -2.31 -5.66 -7.75
CA LEU A 176 -1.77 -6.42 -8.87
C LEU A 176 -1.67 -5.60 -10.17
N PRO A 177 -2.73 -4.89 -10.63
CA PRO A 177 -2.63 -4.08 -11.83
C PRO A 177 -1.67 -2.90 -11.70
N PHE A 178 -1.55 -2.29 -10.51
CA PHE A 178 -0.61 -1.20 -10.25
C PHE A 178 0.84 -1.67 -10.37
N ILE A 179 1.20 -2.78 -9.71
CA ILE A 179 2.53 -3.38 -9.79
C ILE A 179 2.82 -3.84 -11.23
N THR A 180 1.83 -4.48 -11.89
CA THR A 180 1.96 -4.87 -13.30
C THR A 180 2.29 -3.67 -14.19
N LEU A 181 1.60 -2.54 -14.02
CA LEU A 181 1.83 -1.33 -14.80
C LEU A 181 3.24 -0.77 -14.61
N ALA A 182 3.71 -0.70 -13.35
CA ALA A 182 5.04 -0.22 -13.03
C ALA A 182 6.14 -1.08 -13.69
N ILE A 183 6.03 -2.41 -13.54
CA ILE A 183 6.99 -3.36 -14.12
C ILE A 183 6.90 -3.37 -15.65
N TYR A 184 5.69 -3.36 -16.21
CA TYR A 184 5.47 -3.37 -17.65
C TYR A 184 6.03 -2.11 -18.32
N ALA A 185 5.91 -0.94 -17.67
CA ALA A 185 6.50 0.30 -18.17
C ALA A 185 8.03 0.23 -18.26
N VAL A 186 8.68 -0.35 -17.25
CA VAL A 186 10.13 -0.58 -17.26
C VAL A 186 10.50 -1.55 -18.38
N LEU A 187 9.80 -2.68 -18.50
CA LEU A 187 10.04 -3.67 -19.57
C LEU A 187 9.92 -3.08 -20.98
N LEU A 188 8.98 -2.16 -21.19
CA LEU A 188 8.83 -1.46 -22.48
C LEU A 188 10.02 -0.52 -22.77
N GLY A 189 10.58 0.10 -21.74
CA GLY A 189 11.69 1.04 -21.85
C GLY A 189 13.04 0.35 -22.14
N ILE A 190 13.24 -0.87 -21.66
CA ILE A 190 14.49 -1.63 -21.81
C ILE A 190 14.61 -2.27 -23.21
N GLY A 191 13.48 -2.65 -23.82
CA GLY A 191 13.47 -3.41 -25.07
C GLY A 191 13.84 -4.89 -24.86
N ARG A 192 14.06 -5.60 -25.95
CA ARG A 192 14.39 -7.04 -25.97
C ARG A 192 15.84 -7.36 -26.33
N GLU A 193 16.60 -6.37 -26.69
CA GLU A 193 17.94 -6.54 -27.25
C GLU A 193 18.87 -7.31 -26.31
N THR A 194 18.83 -7.02 -25.02
CA THR A 194 19.66 -7.71 -23.99
C THR A 194 19.23 -9.16 -23.77
N GLU A 195 17.94 -9.46 -23.82
CA GLU A 195 17.42 -10.84 -23.71
C GLU A 195 17.78 -11.66 -24.95
N GLU A 196 17.66 -11.08 -26.14
CA GLU A 196 18.01 -11.71 -27.42
C GLU A 196 19.52 -11.97 -27.52
N ALA A 197 20.36 -11.03 -27.12
CA ALA A 197 21.80 -11.22 -27.07
C ALA A 197 22.18 -12.39 -26.12
N ALA A 198 21.58 -12.44 -24.94
CA ALA A 198 21.81 -13.54 -24.01
C ALA A 198 21.31 -14.90 -24.56
N ALA A 199 20.22 -14.91 -25.32
CA ALA A 199 19.69 -16.11 -25.98
C ALA A 199 20.63 -16.60 -27.08
N ILE A 200 21.22 -15.70 -27.89
CA ILE A 200 22.21 -16.03 -28.94
C ILE A 200 23.43 -16.67 -28.30
N LEU A 201 23.85 -16.23 -27.10
CA LEU A 201 24.96 -16.82 -26.34
C LEU A 201 24.60 -18.16 -25.66
N GLY A 202 23.41 -18.72 -25.94
CA GLY A 202 22.95 -20.02 -25.42
C GLY A 202 22.42 -20.01 -24.02
N ALA A 203 22.10 -18.85 -23.43
CA ALA A 203 21.53 -18.77 -22.10
C ALA A 203 20.09 -19.34 -22.07
N LYS A 204 19.82 -20.21 -21.07
CA LYS A 204 18.47 -20.75 -20.84
C LYS A 204 17.50 -19.66 -20.39
N ARG A 205 16.21 -19.78 -20.73
CA ARG A 205 15.15 -18.80 -20.34
C ARG A 205 15.18 -18.43 -18.85
N ARG A 206 15.41 -19.41 -17.97
CA ARG A 206 15.53 -19.17 -16.53
C ARG A 206 16.74 -18.30 -16.18
N THR A 207 17.87 -18.53 -16.82
CA THR A 207 19.08 -17.72 -16.63
C THR A 207 18.87 -16.29 -17.12
N ILE A 208 18.25 -16.12 -18.28
CA ILE A 208 17.88 -14.80 -18.83
C ILE A 208 16.98 -14.07 -17.84
N PHE A 209 15.92 -14.72 -17.33
CA PHE A 209 15.03 -14.08 -16.37
C PHE A 209 15.76 -13.60 -15.11
N PHE A 210 16.50 -14.47 -14.42
CA PHE A 210 17.13 -14.11 -13.14
C PHE A 210 18.36 -13.21 -13.26
N ARG A 211 19.14 -13.31 -14.35
CA ARG A 211 20.39 -12.56 -14.53
C ARG A 211 20.28 -11.34 -15.42
N VAL A 212 19.24 -11.24 -16.25
CA VAL A 212 19.06 -10.15 -17.21
C VAL A 212 17.79 -9.38 -16.91
N THR A 213 16.61 -10.03 -17.00
CA THR A 213 15.32 -9.36 -16.90
C THR A 213 15.04 -8.86 -15.48
N LEU A 214 15.21 -9.72 -14.47
CA LEU A 214 14.87 -9.40 -13.07
C LEU A 214 15.68 -8.22 -12.52
N PRO A 215 17.02 -8.13 -12.70
CA PRO A 215 17.77 -6.95 -12.28
C PRO A 215 17.31 -5.66 -12.96
N GLN A 216 16.95 -5.72 -14.24
CA GLN A 216 16.50 -4.56 -15.00
C GLN A 216 15.14 -4.04 -14.56
N ILE A 217 14.21 -4.92 -14.13
CA ILE A 217 12.89 -4.53 -13.63
C ILE A 217 12.89 -4.20 -12.13
N LEU A 218 14.02 -4.40 -11.43
CA LEU A 218 14.13 -4.20 -9.98
C LEU A 218 13.71 -2.80 -9.52
N PRO A 219 14.05 -1.69 -10.22
CA PRO A 219 13.56 -0.35 -9.84
C PRO A 219 12.04 -0.25 -9.85
N GLY A 220 11.38 -0.86 -10.83
CA GLY A 220 9.92 -0.92 -10.92
C GLY A 220 9.29 -1.78 -9.81
N ILE A 221 9.93 -2.89 -9.47
CA ILE A 221 9.54 -3.76 -8.34
C ILE A 221 9.63 -2.95 -7.04
N VAL A 222 10.79 -2.38 -6.75
CA VAL A 222 11.05 -1.66 -5.49
C VAL A 222 10.08 -0.51 -5.31
N SER A 223 9.93 0.36 -6.31
CA SER A 223 9.04 1.51 -6.20
C SER A 223 7.58 1.12 -6.01
N SER A 224 7.08 0.16 -6.79
CA SER A 224 5.68 -0.26 -6.71
C SER A 224 5.36 -1.02 -5.41
N THR A 225 6.23 -1.92 -4.96
CA THR A 225 6.03 -2.67 -3.71
C THR A 225 6.13 -1.78 -2.48
N LEU A 226 7.04 -0.79 -2.46
CA LEU A 226 7.13 0.22 -1.41
C LEU A 226 5.80 0.96 -1.22
N ILE A 227 5.22 1.44 -2.32
CA ILE A 227 3.95 2.17 -2.29
C ILE A 227 2.82 1.26 -1.81
N CYS A 228 2.72 0.04 -2.33
CA CYS A 228 1.70 -0.93 -1.92
C CYS A 228 1.83 -1.32 -0.45
N PHE A 229 3.03 -1.60 0.02
CA PHE A 229 3.28 -1.96 1.41
C PHE A 229 2.94 -0.80 2.36
N ALA A 230 3.42 0.42 2.06
CA ALA A 230 3.11 1.60 2.87
C ALA A 230 1.60 1.86 2.95
N PHE A 231 0.89 1.71 1.82
CA PHE A 231 -0.57 1.81 1.78
C PHE A 231 -1.23 0.76 2.69
N ASN A 232 -0.81 -0.51 2.61
CA ASN A 232 -1.40 -1.60 3.40
C ASN A 232 -1.19 -1.43 4.90
N VAL A 233 -0.03 -0.92 5.32
CA VAL A 233 0.26 -0.66 6.76
C VAL A 233 -0.69 0.40 7.34
N GLY A 234 -1.04 1.41 6.55
CA GLY A 234 -1.96 2.48 6.96
C GLY A 234 -3.42 2.25 6.61
N ALA A 235 -3.76 1.16 5.91
CA ALA A 235 -5.11 0.94 5.42
C ALA A 235 -6.09 0.57 6.53
N PHE A 236 -7.21 1.28 6.57
CA PHE A 236 -8.27 1.13 7.58
C PHE A 236 -9.50 0.38 7.06
N GLU A 237 -10.00 0.76 5.87
CA GLU A 237 -11.34 0.36 5.39
C GLU A 237 -11.52 -1.16 5.27
N ALA A 238 -10.57 -1.84 4.62
CA ALA A 238 -10.70 -3.27 4.38
C ALA A 238 -10.58 -4.09 5.69
N PRO A 239 -9.60 -3.85 6.59
CA PRO A 239 -9.56 -4.51 7.88
C PRO A 239 -10.78 -4.23 8.76
N PHE A 240 -11.31 -3.02 8.73
CA PHE A 240 -12.49 -2.65 9.53
C PHE A 240 -13.76 -3.40 9.08
N ILE A 241 -13.96 -3.53 7.77
CA ILE A 241 -15.20 -4.15 7.22
C ILE A 241 -15.07 -5.67 7.11
N LEU A 242 -13.92 -6.17 6.66
CA LEU A 242 -13.69 -7.59 6.33
C LEU A 242 -12.94 -8.36 7.42
N GLY A 243 -12.42 -7.67 8.44
CA GLY A 243 -11.66 -8.29 9.53
C GLY A 243 -12.51 -9.16 10.45
N GLY A 244 -11.88 -10.09 11.15
CA GLY A 244 -12.51 -11.05 12.06
C GLY A 244 -12.78 -10.50 13.47
N GLY A 245 -12.47 -9.24 13.75
CA GLY A 245 -12.52 -8.65 15.08
C GLY A 245 -11.16 -8.72 15.80
N PHE A 246 -11.14 -9.00 17.09
CA PHE A 246 -9.90 -8.99 17.89
C PHE A 246 -8.97 -10.18 17.55
N PRO A 247 -7.65 -9.96 17.38
CA PRO A 247 -6.99 -8.65 17.32
C PRO A 247 -7.34 -7.89 16.02
N ASP A 248 -7.44 -6.56 16.12
CA ASP A 248 -7.62 -5.67 14.98
C ASP A 248 -6.25 -5.20 14.44
N THR A 249 -6.23 -4.66 13.22
CA THR A 249 -5.03 -3.97 12.71
C THR A 249 -4.82 -2.63 13.43
N LEU A 250 -3.59 -2.15 13.49
CA LEU A 250 -3.27 -0.88 14.19
C LEU A 250 -4.11 0.33 13.71
N PRO A 251 -4.38 0.52 12.40
CA PRO A 251 -5.28 1.59 11.97
C PRO A 251 -6.70 1.46 12.52
N VAL A 252 -7.22 0.24 12.67
CA VAL A 252 -8.53 -0.01 13.26
C VAL A 252 -8.50 0.24 14.77
N VAL A 253 -7.44 -0.16 15.46
CA VAL A 253 -7.24 0.14 16.89
C VAL A 253 -7.18 1.65 17.12
N ALA A 254 -6.42 2.39 16.30
CA ALA A 254 -6.36 3.84 16.38
C ALA A 254 -7.76 4.47 16.22
N TRP A 255 -8.52 4.01 15.23
CA TRP A 255 -9.90 4.48 14.99
C TRP A 255 -10.82 4.21 16.18
N ARG A 256 -10.69 3.03 16.84
CA ARG A 256 -11.48 2.72 18.04
C ARG A 256 -11.17 3.68 19.18
N TYR A 257 -9.90 3.99 19.42
CA TYR A 257 -9.48 4.98 20.42
C TYR A 257 -10.03 6.38 20.10
N PHE A 258 -10.10 6.78 18.83
CA PHE A 258 -10.68 8.07 18.44
C PHE A 258 -12.19 8.16 18.67
N ASN A 259 -12.89 7.04 18.62
CA ASN A 259 -14.36 6.98 18.79
C ASN A 259 -14.76 6.50 20.19
N ASP A 260 -13.82 6.42 21.12
CA ASP A 260 -14.13 6.10 22.51
C ASP A 260 -14.73 7.30 23.24
N ALA A 261 -15.59 7.02 24.22
CA ALA A 261 -16.19 8.05 25.06
C ALA A 261 -15.18 8.69 26.03
N ASP A 262 -14.10 7.98 26.34
CA ASP A 262 -13.00 8.50 27.14
C ASP A 262 -11.99 9.28 26.27
N TYR A 263 -11.99 10.59 26.41
CA TYR A 263 -11.09 11.48 25.66
C TYR A 263 -9.59 11.20 25.90
N THR A 264 -9.23 10.58 27.03
CA THR A 264 -7.83 10.20 27.28
C THR A 264 -7.36 9.12 26.32
N LEU A 265 -8.24 8.25 25.88
CA LEU A 265 -7.99 7.22 24.86
C LEU A 265 -7.76 7.82 23.47
N GLN A 266 -8.28 9.02 23.18
CA GLN A 266 -7.99 9.70 21.90
C GLN A 266 -6.52 10.08 21.79
N LEU A 267 -5.86 10.47 22.91
CA LEU A 267 -4.42 10.73 22.92
C LEU A 267 -3.62 9.45 22.68
N GLN A 268 -4.09 8.31 23.21
CA GLN A 268 -3.54 7.01 22.93
C GLN A 268 -3.75 6.60 21.46
N GLY A 269 -4.87 6.98 20.86
CA GLY A 269 -5.13 6.88 19.42
C GLY A 269 -4.08 7.66 18.59
N MET A 270 -3.76 8.90 19.00
CA MET A 270 -2.69 9.69 18.37
C MET A 270 -1.32 9.02 18.52
N ALA A 271 -1.00 8.50 19.71
CA ALA A 271 0.23 7.73 19.93
C ALA A 271 0.30 6.48 19.03
N THR A 272 -0.85 5.83 18.79
CA THR A 272 -0.93 4.68 17.87
C THR A 272 -0.65 5.11 16.43
N VAL A 273 -1.26 6.20 15.95
CA VAL A 273 -1.02 6.74 14.58
C VAL A 273 0.44 7.12 14.38
N VAL A 274 1.04 7.83 15.36
CA VAL A 274 2.47 8.18 15.32
C VAL A 274 3.34 6.94 15.33
N SER A 275 3.01 5.91 16.12
CA SER A 275 3.72 4.64 16.15
C SER A 275 3.65 3.92 14.80
N ILE A 276 2.49 3.88 14.14
CA ILE A 276 2.33 3.33 12.78
C ILE A 276 3.27 4.05 11.81
N GLY A 277 3.27 5.39 11.83
CA GLY A 277 4.12 6.22 10.97
C GLY A 277 5.61 5.97 11.19
N LEU A 278 6.05 5.87 12.45
CA LEU A 278 7.44 5.60 12.81
C LEU A 278 7.87 4.20 12.36
N ILE A 279 7.07 3.17 12.64
CA ILE A 279 7.38 1.78 12.27
C ILE A 279 7.41 1.63 10.74
N ALA A 280 6.40 2.16 10.05
CA ALA A 280 6.37 2.16 8.60
C ALA A 280 7.59 2.90 8.02
N GLY A 281 7.93 4.08 8.55
CA GLY A 281 9.09 4.86 8.14
C GLY A 281 10.40 4.09 8.30
N VAL A 282 10.60 3.43 9.43
CA VAL A 282 11.81 2.59 9.69
C VAL A 282 11.90 1.44 8.70
N ILE A 283 10.79 0.73 8.47
CA ILE A 283 10.76 -0.40 7.51
C ILE A 283 11.06 0.08 6.09
N LEU A 284 10.41 1.17 5.65
CA LEU A 284 10.61 1.73 4.31
C LEU A 284 12.04 2.25 4.13
N PHE A 285 12.59 2.92 5.13
CA PHE A 285 13.99 3.37 5.12
C PHE A 285 14.96 2.19 5.05
N GLY A 286 14.74 1.15 5.86
CA GLY A 286 15.53 -0.07 5.84
C GLY A 286 15.48 -0.78 4.48
N TYR A 287 14.29 -0.85 3.88
CA TYR A 287 14.10 -1.43 2.54
C TYR A 287 14.86 -0.64 1.46
N LEU A 288 14.77 0.69 1.48
CA LEU A 288 15.51 1.55 0.55
C LEU A 288 17.02 1.50 0.77
N ALA A 289 17.47 1.45 2.01
CA ALA A 289 18.89 1.31 2.33
C ALA A 289 19.46 -0.04 1.87
N ALA A 290 18.68 -1.11 2.01
CA ALA A 290 19.05 -2.42 1.48
C ALA A 290 19.12 -2.39 -0.05
N TYR A 291 18.13 -1.81 -0.72
CA TYR A 291 18.11 -1.69 -2.18
C TYR A 291 19.36 -0.96 -2.72
N ARG A 292 19.72 0.20 -2.12
CA ARG A 292 20.90 0.98 -2.54
C ARG A 292 22.24 0.25 -2.42
N ARG A 293 22.31 -0.86 -1.69
CA ARG A 293 23.53 -1.69 -1.61
C ARG A 293 23.68 -2.66 -2.79
N PHE A 294 22.63 -2.83 -3.56
CA PHE A 294 22.61 -3.71 -4.74
C PHE A 294 22.72 -2.94 -6.06
N GLU A 295 22.71 -1.60 -6.03
CA GLU A 295 23.11 -0.72 -7.14
C GLU A 295 24.64 -0.48 -7.13
#